data_adad2a7a1bedc7d71b84249ff3817937
#
_entry.id   adad2a7a1bedc7d71b84249ff3817937
#
_cell.length_a   1.000
_cell.length_b   1.000
_cell.length_c   1.000
_cell.angle_alpha   90.00
_cell.angle_beta   90.00
_cell.angle_gamma   90.00
#
_symmetry.space_group_name_H-M   'P 1'
#
loop_
_entity.id
_entity.type
_entity.pdbx_description
1 polymer ?
#
loop_
_entity_poly.entity_id
_entity_poly.type
_entity_poly.pdbx_seq_one_letter_code
_entity_poly.pdbx_strand_id
1 'polypeptide(L)'
;MTLKYLITGATGGLGAQVLSYLVANVPASEYAAASSSEANRKRFEDQGIAFRLVNYDDASSMKTAFQDVENLFFVSTNTFDVEKREKQHQRFIDTAKEMNVKHVWYTSLAFGGFQSDSKADVQQAHLITEEMLRNADINFTSIREGIYTDAFPVFMGWYPSTEKVYLTSDGPIAFTLRAELGEATARLMVRGGHDKEIVLLTAQETVSFADIIEVINETTGRQVQMELVSPEEFVRIKAAEDIGGKPETFFRKLVTWYDAIEKGDAGVTDPLMADLLGREPTPARDAIRAFLKENRNYEWHQNYANRG
;
A
#
# COMPACT_ATOMS: atom_id res chain seq x y z
N MET A 1 10.48 -2.27 29.61
CA MET A 1 11.23 -1.34 28.73
C MET A 1 10.29 -0.88 27.65
N THR A 2 10.22 0.41 27.41
CA THR A 2 9.35 0.98 26.37
C THR A 2 9.90 0.64 24.99
N LEU A 3 9.06 0.11 24.12
CA LEU A 3 9.35 -0.15 22.70
C LEU A 3 9.03 1.10 21.88
N LYS A 4 10.02 1.65 21.20
CA LYS A 4 9.83 2.90 20.47
C LYS A 4 9.03 2.71 19.17
N TYR A 5 9.25 1.61 18.44
CA TYR A 5 8.56 1.32 17.18
C TYR A 5 8.08 -0.13 17.11
N LEU A 6 6.78 -0.33 16.90
CA LEU A 6 6.22 -1.63 16.53
C LEU A 6 5.71 -1.59 15.10
N ILE A 7 6.25 -2.47 14.24
CA ILE A 7 5.97 -2.47 12.81
C ILE A 7 5.05 -3.63 12.47
N THR A 8 3.77 -3.34 12.23
CA THR A 8 2.84 -4.37 11.71
C THR A 8 3.06 -4.60 10.22
N GLY A 9 2.58 -5.72 9.70
CA GLY A 9 2.81 -6.07 8.29
C GLY A 9 4.29 -6.26 7.93
N ALA A 10 5.16 -6.55 8.90
CA ALA A 10 6.61 -6.65 8.72
C ALA A 10 7.06 -7.76 7.75
N THR A 11 6.18 -8.70 7.41
CA THR A 11 6.41 -9.73 6.38
C THR A 11 5.90 -9.33 4.99
N GLY A 12 5.18 -8.21 4.88
CA GLY A 12 4.61 -7.69 3.64
C GLY A 12 5.55 -6.73 2.90
N GLY A 13 5.12 -6.32 1.71
CA GLY A 13 5.94 -5.48 0.84
C GLY A 13 6.37 -4.16 1.46
N LEU A 14 5.46 -3.37 2.03
CA LEU A 14 5.77 -2.06 2.61
C LEU A 14 6.37 -2.17 4.02
N GLY A 15 5.72 -2.92 4.92
CA GLY A 15 6.18 -3.05 6.31
C GLY A 15 7.60 -3.62 6.40
N ALA A 16 7.98 -4.51 5.49
CA ALA A 16 9.36 -5.01 5.40
C ALA A 16 10.36 -3.91 5.01
N GLN A 17 9.99 -2.96 4.15
CA GLN A 17 10.87 -1.85 3.76
C GLN A 17 11.02 -0.85 4.91
N VAL A 18 9.93 -0.51 5.61
CA VAL A 18 9.99 0.31 6.83
C VAL A 18 10.90 -0.34 7.87
N LEU A 19 10.72 -1.62 8.14
CA LEU A 19 11.57 -2.37 9.07
C LEU A 19 13.02 -2.40 8.64
N SER A 20 13.30 -2.59 7.35
CA SER A 20 14.67 -2.60 6.81
C SER A 20 15.42 -1.31 7.10
N TYR A 21 14.74 -0.15 6.94
CA TYR A 21 15.34 1.12 7.31
C TYR A 21 15.64 1.21 8.81
N LEU A 22 14.71 0.80 9.67
CA LEU A 22 14.91 0.83 11.13
C LEU A 22 16.08 -0.07 11.55
N VAL A 23 16.18 -1.27 10.98
CA VAL A 23 17.29 -2.21 11.23
C VAL A 23 18.65 -1.56 10.93
N ALA A 24 18.73 -0.76 9.87
CA ALA A 24 19.98 -0.11 9.46
C ALA A 24 20.32 1.17 10.24
N ASN A 25 19.33 1.84 10.85
CA ASN A 25 19.49 3.21 11.35
C ASN A 25 19.10 3.42 12.82
N VAL A 26 18.46 2.43 13.47
CA VAL A 26 17.92 2.54 14.83
C VAL A 26 18.42 1.39 15.69
N PRO A 27 18.76 1.59 16.99
CA PRO A 27 19.17 0.51 17.86
C PRO A 27 18.16 -0.64 17.93
N ALA A 28 18.62 -1.89 17.89
CA ALA A 28 17.76 -3.08 17.86
C ALA A 28 16.81 -3.20 19.08
N SER A 29 17.15 -2.53 20.20
CA SER A 29 16.29 -2.46 21.38
C SER A 29 15.08 -1.55 21.25
N GLU A 30 15.01 -0.70 20.19
CA GLU A 30 13.96 0.32 20.02
C GLU A 30 12.84 -0.12 19.10
N TYR A 31 12.99 -1.20 18.32
CA TYR A 31 11.97 -1.65 17.39
C TYR A 31 11.66 -3.14 17.51
N ALA A 32 10.46 -3.51 17.05
CA ALA A 32 10.05 -4.90 16.90
C ALA A 32 9.24 -5.09 15.61
N ALA A 33 9.41 -6.26 15.01
CA ALA A 33 8.56 -6.73 13.91
C ALA A 33 7.28 -7.35 14.45
N ALA A 34 6.16 -7.16 13.73
CA ALA A 34 4.91 -7.83 14.05
C ALA A 34 4.31 -8.53 12.82
N SER A 35 3.69 -9.67 13.07
CA SER A 35 2.97 -10.48 12.07
C SER A 35 1.79 -11.18 12.71
N SER A 36 0.77 -11.54 11.91
CA SER A 36 -0.38 -12.31 12.35
C SER A 36 -0.09 -13.82 12.51
N SER A 37 1.10 -14.28 12.14
CA SER A 37 1.50 -15.69 12.22
C SER A 37 2.71 -15.87 13.13
N GLU A 38 2.55 -16.71 14.15
CA GLU A 38 3.62 -17.10 15.06
C GLU A 38 4.79 -17.80 14.32
N ALA A 39 4.52 -18.45 13.20
CA ALA A 39 5.54 -19.10 12.37
C ALA A 39 6.61 -18.12 11.86
N ASN A 40 6.32 -16.82 11.83
CA ASN A 40 7.29 -15.80 11.43
C ASN A 40 8.27 -15.39 12.54
N ARG A 41 8.02 -15.75 13.80
CA ARG A 41 8.87 -15.38 14.95
C ARG A 41 10.33 -15.73 14.71
N LYS A 42 10.58 -17.00 14.41
CA LYS A 42 11.96 -17.48 14.22
C LYS A 42 12.72 -16.72 13.13
N ARG A 43 12.02 -16.33 12.05
CA ARG A 43 12.60 -15.55 10.95
C ARG A 43 13.18 -14.21 11.42
N PHE A 44 12.50 -13.54 12.35
CA PHE A 44 12.95 -12.25 12.88
C PHE A 44 13.97 -12.40 14.00
N GLU A 45 13.73 -13.32 14.93
CA GLU A 45 14.63 -13.56 16.06
C GLU A 45 16.02 -14.07 15.62
N ASP A 46 16.11 -14.88 14.55
CA ASP A 46 17.37 -15.30 13.95
C ASP A 46 18.17 -14.10 13.37
N GLN A 47 17.52 -12.97 13.11
CA GLN A 47 18.15 -11.72 12.67
C GLN A 47 18.39 -10.74 13.83
N GLY A 48 18.14 -11.15 15.08
CA GLY A 48 18.23 -10.27 16.23
C GLY A 48 17.11 -9.22 16.36
N ILE A 49 16.00 -9.41 15.64
CA ILE A 49 14.85 -8.53 15.66
C ILE A 49 13.80 -9.06 16.63
N ALA A 50 13.38 -8.25 17.59
CA ALA A 50 12.29 -8.60 18.50
C ALA A 50 10.99 -8.84 17.71
N PHE A 51 10.19 -9.82 18.12
CA PHE A 51 8.94 -10.18 17.45
C PHE A 51 7.75 -10.10 18.40
N ARG A 52 6.62 -9.58 17.88
CA ARG A 52 5.32 -9.57 18.57
C ARG A 52 4.23 -10.13 17.64
N LEU A 53 3.37 -11.00 18.18
CA LEU A 53 2.21 -11.52 17.44
C LEU A 53 1.11 -10.46 17.44
N VAL A 54 0.68 -10.05 16.23
CA VAL A 54 -0.41 -9.07 16.05
C VAL A 54 -1.40 -9.62 15.03
N ASN A 55 -2.54 -10.07 15.53
CA ASN A 55 -3.66 -10.49 14.69
C ASN A 55 -4.81 -9.50 14.85
N TYR A 56 -5.23 -8.83 13.78
CA TYR A 56 -6.31 -7.84 13.81
C TYR A 56 -7.69 -8.44 14.10
N ASP A 57 -7.83 -9.76 14.00
CA ASP A 57 -9.04 -10.48 14.41
C ASP A 57 -9.03 -10.87 15.90
N ASP A 58 -7.90 -10.69 16.61
CA ASP A 58 -7.72 -11.06 18.01
C ASP A 58 -7.23 -9.87 18.86
N ALA A 59 -8.16 -9.25 19.58
CA ALA A 59 -7.86 -8.14 20.48
C ALA A 59 -6.86 -8.53 21.59
N SER A 60 -6.86 -9.79 22.04
CA SER A 60 -5.96 -10.27 23.10
C SER A 60 -4.49 -10.27 22.62
N SER A 61 -4.25 -10.75 21.39
CA SER A 61 -2.92 -10.70 20.80
C SER A 61 -2.42 -9.26 20.65
N MET A 62 -3.30 -8.34 20.22
CA MET A 62 -2.96 -6.92 20.07
C MET A 62 -2.70 -6.25 21.42
N LYS A 63 -3.50 -6.50 22.46
CA LYS A 63 -3.25 -5.97 23.81
C LYS A 63 -1.88 -6.36 24.34
N THR A 64 -1.52 -7.62 24.18
CA THR A 64 -0.19 -8.11 24.56
C THR A 64 0.91 -7.43 23.74
N ALA A 65 0.70 -7.31 22.43
CA ALA A 65 1.69 -6.76 21.52
C ALA A 65 1.90 -5.24 21.67
N PHE A 66 0.86 -4.48 22.06
CA PHE A 66 0.92 -3.02 22.14
C PHE A 66 1.39 -2.51 23.52
N GLN A 67 1.67 -3.42 24.47
CA GLN A 67 2.23 -3.02 25.77
C GLN A 67 3.53 -2.22 25.61
N ASP A 68 3.57 -1.06 26.26
CA ASP A 68 4.73 -0.18 26.28
C ASP A 68 5.22 0.28 24.88
N VAL A 69 4.33 0.37 23.89
CA VAL A 69 4.65 0.86 22.54
C VAL A 69 4.44 2.37 22.46
N GLU A 70 5.44 3.08 21.91
CA GLU A 70 5.31 4.50 21.63
C GLU A 70 4.73 4.75 20.23
N ASN A 71 5.37 4.23 19.20
CA ASN A 71 4.99 4.44 17.81
C ASN A 71 4.55 3.10 17.20
N LEU A 72 3.30 3.05 16.76
CA LEU A 72 2.69 1.86 16.18
C LEU A 72 2.45 2.09 14.69
N PHE A 73 3.18 1.35 13.86
CA PHE A 73 2.96 1.37 12.41
C PHE A 73 1.80 0.45 12.07
N PHE A 74 0.72 1.05 11.61
CA PHE A 74 -0.54 0.39 11.29
C PHE A 74 -0.68 0.19 9.77
N VAL A 75 -0.29 -0.99 9.28
CA VAL A 75 -0.50 -1.36 7.89
C VAL A 75 -1.96 -1.75 7.67
N SER A 76 -2.61 -1.09 6.71
CA SER A 76 -3.98 -1.40 6.31
C SER A 76 -4.12 -2.86 5.90
N THR A 77 -5.23 -3.49 6.29
CA THR A 77 -5.55 -4.87 5.91
C THR A 77 -5.67 -5.01 4.40
N ASN A 78 -5.19 -6.12 3.86
CA ASN A 78 -5.22 -6.42 2.42
C ASN A 78 -6.54 -7.08 1.94
N THR A 79 -7.58 -7.10 2.75
CA THR A 79 -8.88 -7.65 2.35
C THR A 79 -9.68 -6.65 1.52
N PHE A 80 -10.40 -7.16 0.50
CA PHE A 80 -11.40 -6.39 -0.27
C PHE A 80 -12.80 -6.44 0.35
N ASP A 81 -12.97 -7.19 1.44
CA ASP A 81 -14.18 -7.17 2.27
C ASP A 81 -14.15 -5.93 3.16
N VAL A 82 -14.97 -4.94 2.81
CA VAL A 82 -15.02 -3.64 3.49
C VAL A 82 -15.48 -3.82 4.94
N GLU A 83 -16.50 -4.62 5.20
CA GLU A 83 -17.03 -4.83 6.55
C GLU A 83 -16.00 -5.51 7.47
N LYS A 84 -15.29 -6.53 6.95
CA LYS A 84 -14.20 -7.18 7.68
C LYS A 84 -13.08 -6.20 7.99
N ARG A 85 -12.69 -5.38 7.01
CA ARG A 85 -11.67 -4.35 7.18
C ARG A 85 -12.07 -3.33 8.25
N GLU A 86 -13.27 -2.81 8.20
CA GLU A 86 -13.78 -1.86 9.20
C GLU A 86 -13.72 -2.45 10.61
N LYS A 87 -14.18 -3.68 10.80
CA LYS A 87 -14.13 -4.37 12.10
C LYS A 87 -12.70 -4.56 12.60
N GLN A 88 -11.77 -4.94 11.72
CA GLN A 88 -10.37 -5.12 12.07
C GLN A 88 -9.71 -3.80 12.43
N HIS A 89 -9.92 -2.75 11.63
CA HIS A 89 -9.35 -1.44 11.85
C HIS A 89 -9.92 -0.78 13.12
N GLN A 90 -11.22 -0.87 13.36
CA GLN A 90 -11.83 -0.36 14.58
C GLN A 90 -11.22 -1.04 15.83
N ARG A 91 -11.13 -2.38 15.80
CA ARG A 91 -10.54 -3.15 16.92
C ARG A 91 -9.08 -2.78 17.15
N PHE A 92 -8.31 -2.56 16.07
CA PHE A 92 -6.91 -2.13 16.16
C PHE A 92 -6.80 -0.76 16.85
N ILE A 93 -7.59 0.21 16.42
CA ILE A 93 -7.61 1.57 16.96
C ILE A 93 -8.04 1.58 18.43
N ASP A 94 -9.11 0.88 18.76
CA ASP A 94 -9.60 0.76 20.14
C ASP A 94 -8.54 0.14 21.06
N THR A 95 -7.85 -0.89 20.58
CA THR A 95 -6.76 -1.54 21.33
C THR A 95 -5.56 -0.60 21.49
N ALA A 96 -5.17 0.14 20.44
CA ALA A 96 -4.08 1.12 20.52
C ALA A 96 -4.40 2.21 21.57
N LYS A 97 -5.63 2.69 21.60
CA LYS A 97 -6.11 3.64 22.61
C LYS A 97 -6.07 3.04 24.02
N GLU A 98 -6.63 1.84 24.21
CA GLU A 98 -6.65 1.14 25.51
C GLU A 98 -5.23 0.93 26.06
N MET A 99 -4.29 0.61 25.20
CA MET A 99 -2.89 0.37 25.57
C MET A 99 -2.04 1.64 25.67
N ASN A 100 -2.66 2.83 25.51
CA ASN A 100 -1.99 4.13 25.58
C ASN A 100 -0.82 4.27 24.60
N VAL A 101 -0.95 3.73 23.38
CA VAL A 101 0.01 3.95 22.29
C VAL A 101 0.12 5.45 22.04
N LYS A 102 1.34 5.99 22.00
CA LYS A 102 1.55 7.44 21.89
C LYS A 102 1.22 7.98 20.50
N HIS A 103 1.53 7.23 19.44
CA HIS A 103 1.29 7.64 18.07
C HIS A 103 1.01 6.45 17.15
N VAL A 104 -0.02 6.56 16.31
CA VAL A 104 -0.36 5.57 15.28
C VAL A 104 -0.02 6.13 13.91
N TRP A 105 0.84 5.44 13.16
CA TRP A 105 1.22 5.76 11.78
C TRP A 105 0.46 4.85 10.84
N TYR A 106 -0.59 5.36 10.21
CA TYR A 106 -1.52 4.57 9.40
C TYR A 106 -1.19 4.66 7.92
N THR A 107 -1.14 3.51 7.22
CA THR A 107 -0.99 3.44 5.77
C THR A 107 -2.33 3.66 5.08
N SER A 108 -2.52 4.81 4.49
CA SER A 108 -3.66 5.20 3.66
C SER A 108 -3.28 5.22 2.19
N LEU A 109 -4.11 5.74 1.32
CA LEU A 109 -3.87 5.77 -0.13
C LEU A 109 -4.10 7.18 -0.68
N ALA A 110 -3.34 7.57 -1.71
CA ALA A 110 -3.31 8.93 -2.24
C ALA A 110 -4.33 9.23 -3.36
N PHE A 111 -5.37 8.42 -3.56
CA PHE A 111 -6.45 8.80 -4.48
C PHE A 111 -7.16 10.05 -3.99
N GLY A 112 -7.13 11.12 -4.81
CA GLY A 112 -7.66 12.43 -4.47
C GLY A 112 -6.73 13.32 -3.67
N GLY A 113 -5.46 12.94 -3.47
CA GLY A 113 -4.48 13.74 -2.73
C GLY A 113 -4.93 14.01 -1.29
N PHE A 114 -5.00 15.28 -0.87
CA PHE A 114 -5.54 15.67 0.44
C PHE A 114 -7.08 15.69 0.51
N GLN A 115 -7.77 15.59 -0.62
CA GLN A 115 -9.23 15.58 -0.69
C GLN A 115 -9.80 14.27 -0.11
N SER A 116 -11.07 14.30 0.26
CA SER A 116 -11.76 13.14 0.85
C SER A 116 -13.04 12.78 0.08
N ASP A 117 -13.07 13.10 -1.22
CA ASP A 117 -14.24 12.92 -2.08
C ASP A 117 -14.01 11.97 -3.27
N SER A 118 -12.81 11.39 -3.39
CA SER A 118 -12.53 10.37 -4.41
C SER A 118 -13.54 9.23 -4.32
N LYS A 119 -14.07 8.80 -5.47
CA LYS A 119 -15.04 7.71 -5.58
C LYS A 119 -14.42 6.35 -5.88
N ALA A 120 -13.09 6.27 -5.95
CA ALA A 120 -12.42 4.98 -6.05
C ALA A 120 -12.77 4.08 -4.86
N ASP A 121 -13.33 2.89 -5.11
CA ASP A 121 -13.78 1.96 -4.05
C ASP A 121 -12.65 1.67 -3.03
N VAL A 122 -11.43 1.52 -3.52
CA VAL A 122 -10.25 1.27 -2.66
C VAL A 122 -9.98 2.45 -1.72
N GLN A 123 -10.22 3.69 -2.12
CA GLN A 123 -10.00 4.87 -1.28
C GLN A 123 -11.05 4.99 -0.17
N GLN A 124 -12.29 4.58 -0.42
CA GLN A 124 -13.37 4.70 0.56
C GLN A 124 -13.03 3.99 1.88
N ALA A 125 -12.44 2.80 1.81
CA ALA A 125 -12.05 2.05 3.01
C ALA A 125 -10.94 2.77 3.82
N HIS A 126 -10.08 3.54 3.16
CA HIS A 126 -9.06 4.35 3.82
C HIS A 126 -9.67 5.59 4.48
N LEU A 127 -10.58 6.27 3.80
CA LEU A 127 -11.29 7.44 4.36
C LEU A 127 -12.07 7.09 5.63
N ILE A 128 -12.76 5.94 5.65
CA ILE A 128 -13.45 5.42 6.83
C ILE A 128 -12.46 5.22 7.99
N THR A 129 -11.29 4.64 7.74
CA THR A 129 -10.28 4.43 8.78
C THR A 129 -9.70 5.74 9.31
N GLU A 130 -9.46 6.72 8.42
CA GLU A 130 -9.03 8.06 8.84
C GLU A 130 -10.07 8.74 9.74
N GLU A 131 -11.35 8.55 9.46
CA GLU A 131 -12.43 9.04 10.32
C GLU A 131 -12.45 8.32 11.68
N MET A 132 -12.28 7.00 11.70
CA MET A 132 -12.14 6.22 12.95
C MET A 132 -10.99 6.75 13.82
N LEU A 133 -9.83 7.03 13.21
CA LEU A 133 -8.66 7.57 13.90
C LEU A 133 -8.95 8.96 14.51
N ARG A 134 -9.61 9.85 13.77
CA ARG A 134 -10.03 11.17 14.28
C ARG A 134 -11.00 11.04 15.46
N ASN A 135 -12.00 10.15 15.33
CA ASN A 135 -13.04 9.96 16.34
C ASN A 135 -12.53 9.26 17.60
N ALA A 136 -11.46 8.46 17.48
CA ALA A 136 -10.85 7.80 18.63
C ALA A 136 -10.10 8.73 19.57
N ASP A 137 -9.82 9.96 19.13
CA ASP A 137 -9.01 10.95 19.88
C ASP A 137 -7.64 10.42 20.33
N ILE A 138 -7.03 9.62 19.47
CA ILE A 138 -5.62 9.20 19.61
C ILE A 138 -4.73 10.09 18.75
N ASN A 139 -3.42 10.11 19.05
CA ASN A 139 -2.47 10.78 18.17
C ASN A 139 -2.16 9.87 16.98
N PHE A 140 -2.24 10.41 15.76
CA PHE A 140 -1.99 9.65 14.54
C PHE A 140 -1.42 10.53 13.43
N THR A 141 -0.76 9.88 12.48
CA THR A 141 -0.49 10.41 11.13
C THR A 141 -1.06 9.45 10.10
N SER A 142 -1.95 9.93 9.24
CA SER A 142 -2.38 9.15 8.08
C SER A 142 -1.43 9.43 6.92
N ILE A 143 -0.72 8.40 6.49
CA ILE A 143 0.22 8.45 5.38
C ILE A 143 -0.52 7.98 4.14
N ARG A 144 -0.96 8.92 3.29
CA ARG A 144 -1.54 8.61 1.99
C ARG A 144 -0.41 8.32 1.01
N GLU A 145 -0.27 7.06 0.69
CA GLU A 145 0.79 6.51 -0.15
C GLU A 145 0.42 6.56 -1.62
N GLY A 146 1.38 6.93 -2.47
CA GLY A 146 1.23 6.79 -3.92
C GLY A 146 1.04 5.33 -4.31
N ILE A 147 0.44 5.11 -5.48
CA ILE A 147 0.20 3.75 -5.99
C ILE A 147 1.55 3.08 -6.22
N TYR A 148 1.71 1.86 -5.70
CA TYR A 148 2.98 1.14 -5.82
C TYR A 148 3.31 0.81 -7.26
N THR A 149 4.53 1.10 -7.68
CA THR A 149 5.00 0.83 -9.04
C THR A 149 4.83 -0.64 -9.42
N ASP A 150 5.11 -1.58 -8.51
CA ASP A 150 4.97 -3.02 -8.75
C ASP A 150 3.50 -3.52 -8.73
N ALA A 151 2.53 -2.61 -8.55
CA ALA A 151 1.11 -2.90 -8.68
C ALA A 151 0.55 -2.63 -10.09
N PHE A 152 1.34 -2.06 -11.02
CA PHE A 152 0.85 -1.78 -12.39
C PHE A 152 0.21 -3.00 -13.08
N PRO A 153 0.71 -4.24 -12.87
CA PRO A 153 0.07 -5.40 -13.50
C PRO A 153 -1.37 -5.64 -13.06
N VAL A 154 -1.68 -5.27 -11.80
CA VAL A 154 -3.06 -5.37 -11.26
C VAL A 154 -4.00 -4.42 -12.00
N PHE A 155 -3.56 -3.16 -12.14
CA PHE A 155 -4.35 -2.13 -12.81
C PHE A 155 -4.56 -2.43 -14.29
N MET A 156 -3.55 -2.96 -14.96
CA MET A 156 -3.60 -3.20 -16.39
C MET A 156 -4.14 -4.60 -16.73
N GLY A 157 -4.24 -5.50 -15.77
CA GLY A 157 -4.47 -6.91 -16.03
C GLY A 157 -3.39 -7.49 -16.97
N TRP A 158 -2.13 -7.01 -16.78
CA TRP A 158 -1.02 -7.37 -17.63
C TRP A 158 -0.22 -8.55 -17.07
N TYR A 159 0.17 -9.43 -17.96
CA TYR A 159 1.06 -10.58 -17.71
C TYR A 159 2.12 -10.64 -18.81
N PRO A 160 3.23 -11.35 -18.62
CA PRO A 160 4.23 -11.54 -19.68
C PRO A 160 3.67 -12.11 -20.99
N SER A 161 2.54 -12.82 -20.97
CA SER A 161 1.87 -13.36 -22.16
C SER A 161 0.81 -12.43 -22.77
N THR A 162 0.45 -11.32 -22.09
CA THR A 162 -0.60 -10.41 -22.56
C THR A 162 -0.18 -9.69 -23.84
N GLU A 163 -0.99 -9.76 -24.88
CA GLU A 163 -0.80 -9.05 -26.16
C GLU A 163 -1.62 -7.76 -26.23
N LYS A 164 -2.76 -7.73 -25.56
CA LYS A 164 -3.65 -6.56 -25.53
C LYS A 164 -4.16 -6.31 -24.11
N VAL A 165 -4.07 -5.06 -23.69
CA VAL A 165 -4.60 -4.55 -22.41
C VAL A 165 -5.90 -3.81 -22.69
N TYR A 166 -6.98 -4.20 -21.99
CA TYR A 166 -8.28 -3.52 -22.05
C TYR A 166 -8.47 -2.70 -20.78
N LEU A 167 -8.80 -1.41 -20.94
CA LEU A 167 -9.06 -0.45 -19.87
C LEU A 167 -10.32 0.35 -20.18
N THR A 168 -10.91 1.02 -19.19
CA THR A 168 -12.06 1.90 -19.41
C THR A 168 -11.64 3.33 -19.65
N SER A 169 -10.49 3.74 -19.13
CA SER A 169 -9.92 5.08 -19.32
C SER A 169 -8.41 5.06 -19.12
N ASP A 170 -7.77 6.19 -19.38
CA ASP A 170 -6.36 6.45 -19.08
C ASP A 170 -6.24 7.82 -18.38
N GLY A 171 -5.14 8.03 -17.67
CA GLY A 171 -4.91 9.27 -16.94
C GLY A 171 -3.60 9.27 -16.18
N PRO A 172 -3.25 10.39 -15.53
CA PRO A 172 -2.00 10.51 -14.80
C PRO A 172 -2.03 9.71 -13.50
N ILE A 173 -0.95 8.96 -13.24
CA ILE A 173 -0.76 8.17 -12.01
C ILE A 173 0.63 8.43 -11.44
N ALA A 174 0.70 8.84 -10.18
CA ALA A 174 1.95 9.01 -9.44
C ALA A 174 2.42 7.66 -8.89
N PHE A 175 2.85 6.75 -9.76
CA PHE A 175 3.39 5.46 -9.35
C PHE A 175 4.67 5.63 -8.54
N THR A 176 4.70 5.06 -7.36
CA THR A 176 5.74 5.27 -6.35
C THR A 176 6.46 3.96 -6.02
N LEU A 177 7.79 3.99 -6.04
CA LEU A 177 8.60 2.81 -5.74
C LEU A 177 8.45 2.44 -4.27
N ARG A 178 7.95 1.23 -4.00
CA ARG A 178 7.61 0.76 -2.65
C ARG A 178 8.80 0.76 -1.69
N ALA A 179 10.01 0.49 -2.16
CA ALA A 179 11.21 0.54 -1.34
C ALA A 179 11.48 1.96 -0.82
N GLU A 180 11.35 2.97 -1.68
CA GLU A 180 11.54 4.39 -1.31
C GLU A 180 10.39 4.89 -0.45
N LEU A 181 9.18 4.43 -0.71
CA LEU A 181 8.03 4.73 0.13
C LEU A 181 8.22 4.21 1.57
N GLY A 182 8.74 2.99 1.72
CA GLY A 182 9.07 2.43 3.03
C GLY A 182 10.21 3.18 3.73
N GLU A 183 11.24 3.59 2.99
CA GLU A 183 12.32 4.45 3.51
C GLU A 183 11.77 5.80 3.98
N ALA A 184 11.00 6.49 3.15
CA ALA A 184 10.41 7.80 3.48
C ALA A 184 9.48 7.70 4.70
N THR A 185 8.64 6.66 4.75
CA THR A 185 7.77 6.39 5.90
C THR A 185 8.58 6.19 7.19
N ALA A 186 9.63 5.39 7.16
CA ALA A 186 10.47 5.17 8.33
C ALA A 186 11.18 6.45 8.77
N ARG A 187 11.69 7.25 7.84
CA ARG A 187 12.31 8.57 8.13
C ARG A 187 11.30 9.54 8.74
N LEU A 188 10.06 9.56 8.24
CA LEU A 188 8.96 10.33 8.80
C LEU A 188 8.68 9.93 10.24
N MET A 189 8.56 8.63 10.51
CA MET A 189 8.35 8.10 11.87
C MET A 189 9.49 8.45 12.82
N VAL A 190 10.74 8.38 12.36
CA VAL A 190 11.92 8.71 13.17
C VAL A 190 12.02 10.23 13.43
N ARG A 191 11.68 11.05 12.44
CA ARG A 191 11.63 12.51 12.57
C ARG A 191 10.52 12.96 13.53
N GLY A 192 9.38 12.24 13.50
CA GLY A 192 8.21 12.62 14.30
C GLY A 192 7.48 13.86 13.77
N GLY A 193 6.56 14.37 14.57
CA GLY A 193 5.65 15.44 14.16
C GLY A 193 4.41 14.90 13.42
N HIS A 194 3.69 15.78 12.72
CA HIS A 194 2.49 15.47 11.96
C HIS A 194 1.33 14.89 12.80
N ASP A 195 1.21 15.35 14.02
CA ASP A 195 0.19 14.92 14.96
C ASP A 195 -1.22 15.26 14.47
N LYS A 196 -2.07 14.23 14.33
CA LYS A 196 -3.44 14.33 13.81
C LYS A 196 -3.50 14.88 12.37
N GLU A 197 -2.45 14.64 11.59
CA GLU A 197 -2.33 15.12 10.21
C GLU A 197 -2.48 13.99 9.19
N ILE A 198 -2.79 14.42 7.95
CA ILE A 198 -2.69 13.61 6.74
C ILE A 198 -1.46 14.12 5.99
N VAL A 199 -0.60 13.21 5.55
CA VAL A 199 0.55 13.50 4.71
C VAL A 199 0.48 12.69 3.42
N LEU A 200 1.08 13.21 2.34
CA LEU A 200 1.21 12.51 1.07
C LEU A 200 2.67 12.08 0.88
N LEU A 201 2.87 10.80 0.60
CA LEU A 201 4.15 10.28 0.14
C LEU A 201 3.96 9.73 -1.28
N THR A 202 4.33 10.52 -2.27
CA THR A 202 4.11 10.22 -3.69
C THR A 202 5.38 10.47 -4.50
N ALA A 203 5.48 9.84 -5.67
CA ALA A 203 6.46 10.24 -6.67
C ALA A 203 6.26 11.70 -7.11
N GLN A 204 7.27 12.30 -7.73
CA GLN A 204 7.22 13.68 -8.24
C GLN A 204 6.71 13.76 -9.68
N GLU A 205 6.64 12.64 -10.36
CA GLU A 205 6.20 12.54 -11.75
C GLU A 205 4.99 11.60 -11.87
N THR A 206 4.20 11.81 -12.90
CA THR A 206 3.10 10.92 -13.26
C THR A 206 3.39 10.20 -14.55
N VAL A 207 2.84 9.01 -14.69
CA VAL A 207 2.79 8.24 -15.94
C VAL A 207 1.36 7.78 -16.21
N SER A 208 1.02 7.64 -17.49
CA SER A 208 -0.26 7.06 -17.92
C SER A 208 -0.10 5.54 -18.16
N PHE A 209 -1.19 4.84 -18.38
CA PHE A 209 -1.13 3.44 -18.82
C PHE A 209 -0.51 3.32 -20.21
N ALA A 210 -0.73 4.30 -21.09
CA ALA A 210 -0.07 4.36 -22.40
C ALA A 210 1.45 4.44 -22.25
N ASP A 211 1.96 5.27 -21.34
CA ASP A 211 3.39 5.34 -21.02
C ASP A 211 3.96 4.00 -20.51
N ILE A 212 3.18 3.29 -19.69
CA ILE A 212 3.59 1.97 -19.19
C ILE A 212 3.67 0.95 -20.32
N ILE A 213 2.72 0.96 -21.26
CA ILE A 213 2.75 0.10 -22.47
C ILE A 213 4.02 0.37 -23.29
N GLU A 214 4.40 1.65 -23.46
CA GLU A 214 5.67 1.98 -24.12
C GLU A 214 6.86 1.35 -23.40
N VAL A 215 6.96 1.51 -22.08
CA VAL A 215 8.04 0.92 -21.27
C VAL A 215 8.06 -0.60 -21.37
N ILE A 216 6.89 -1.26 -21.36
CA ILE A 216 6.80 -2.71 -21.55
C ILE A 216 7.36 -3.09 -22.92
N ASN A 217 6.94 -2.43 -23.98
CA ASN A 217 7.34 -2.74 -25.35
C ASN A 217 8.84 -2.50 -25.56
N GLU A 218 9.37 -1.37 -25.11
CA GLU A 218 10.81 -1.05 -25.17
C GLU A 218 11.66 -2.06 -24.39
N THR A 219 11.20 -2.46 -23.19
CA THR A 219 12.01 -3.30 -22.29
C THR A 219 11.99 -4.77 -22.68
N THR A 220 10.85 -5.25 -23.21
CA THR A 220 10.63 -6.68 -23.46
C THR A 220 10.76 -7.04 -24.94
N GLY A 221 10.80 -6.05 -25.85
CA GLY A 221 10.79 -6.25 -27.30
C GLY A 221 9.42 -6.71 -27.85
N ARG A 222 8.35 -6.57 -27.07
CA ARG A 222 6.99 -6.99 -27.43
C ARG A 222 6.25 -5.85 -28.13
N GLN A 223 5.04 -6.13 -28.56
CA GLN A 223 4.11 -5.18 -29.20
C GLN A 223 2.76 -5.23 -28.51
N VAL A 224 2.76 -5.05 -27.17
CA VAL A 224 1.54 -4.99 -26.39
C VAL A 224 0.73 -3.77 -26.83
N GLN A 225 -0.56 -3.95 -27.04
CA GLN A 225 -1.50 -2.91 -27.42
C GLN A 225 -2.40 -2.55 -26.26
N MET A 226 -2.92 -1.32 -26.27
CA MET A 226 -3.97 -0.88 -25.34
C MET A 226 -5.22 -0.52 -26.13
N GLU A 227 -6.37 -0.92 -25.59
CA GLU A 227 -7.69 -0.57 -26.14
C GLU A 227 -8.59 -0.07 -25.01
N LEU A 228 -9.22 1.09 -25.22
CA LEU A 228 -10.24 1.62 -24.33
C LEU A 228 -11.60 1.05 -24.73
N VAL A 229 -12.30 0.46 -23.76
CA VAL A 229 -13.62 -0.17 -23.94
C VAL A 229 -14.64 0.38 -22.95
N SER A 230 -15.92 0.12 -23.15
CA SER A 230 -16.93 0.51 -22.16
C SER A 230 -16.75 -0.24 -20.84
N PRO A 231 -17.22 0.33 -19.70
CA PRO A 231 -17.18 -0.36 -18.40
C PRO A 231 -17.78 -1.77 -18.42
N GLU A 232 -18.92 -1.94 -19.12
CA GLU A 232 -19.61 -3.23 -19.24
C GLU A 232 -18.75 -4.23 -20.03
N GLU A 233 -18.15 -3.78 -21.10
CA GLU A 233 -17.28 -4.62 -21.93
C GLU A 233 -15.99 -4.99 -21.19
N PHE A 234 -15.38 -4.05 -20.49
CA PHE A 234 -14.22 -4.31 -19.61
C PHE A 234 -14.53 -5.42 -18.62
N VAL A 235 -15.63 -5.30 -17.88
CA VAL A 235 -16.04 -6.30 -16.88
C VAL A 235 -16.26 -7.66 -17.53
N ARG A 236 -16.95 -7.70 -18.68
CA ARG A 236 -17.22 -8.95 -19.43
C ARG A 236 -15.93 -9.63 -19.89
N ILE A 237 -14.99 -8.88 -20.47
CA ILE A 237 -13.70 -9.40 -20.93
C ILE A 237 -12.89 -9.92 -19.76
N LYS A 238 -12.70 -9.09 -18.72
CA LYS A 238 -11.84 -9.44 -17.57
C LYS A 238 -12.38 -10.61 -16.77
N ALA A 239 -13.70 -10.72 -16.59
CA ALA A 239 -14.29 -11.87 -15.92
C ALA A 239 -14.16 -13.17 -16.73
N ALA A 240 -14.21 -13.08 -18.07
CA ALA A 240 -14.05 -14.25 -18.94
C ALA A 240 -12.58 -14.73 -19.04
N GLU A 241 -11.62 -13.82 -18.97
CA GLU A 241 -10.19 -14.10 -19.09
C GLU A 241 -9.51 -14.41 -17.76
N ASP A 242 -10.17 -14.16 -16.63
CA ASP A 242 -9.55 -14.31 -15.31
C ASP A 242 -9.33 -15.77 -14.94
N ILE A 243 -8.06 -16.16 -14.84
CA ILE A 243 -7.66 -17.50 -14.40
C ILE A 243 -7.54 -17.61 -12.86
N GLY A 244 -7.64 -16.49 -12.14
CA GLY A 244 -7.53 -16.41 -10.68
C GLY A 244 -8.84 -16.62 -9.94
N GLY A 245 -9.98 -16.77 -10.65
CA GLY A 245 -11.30 -16.97 -10.06
C GLY A 245 -11.87 -15.75 -9.35
N LYS A 246 -11.46 -14.53 -9.76
CA LYS A 246 -12.01 -13.30 -9.19
C LYS A 246 -13.48 -13.13 -9.59
N PRO A 247 -14.35 -12.74 -8.66
CA PRO A 247 -15.74 -12.49 -8.97
C PRO A 247 -15.90 -11.25 -9.87
N GLU A 248 -16.96 -11.19 -10.67
CA GLU A 248 -17.29 -10.04 -11.52
C GLU A 248 -17.31 -8.72 -10.73
N THR A 249 -17.75 -8.76 -9.48
CA THR A 249 -17.78 -7.61 -8.58
C THR A 249 -16.39 -6.99 -8.34
N PHE A 250 -15.32 -7.76 -8.42
CA PHE A 250 -13.96 -7.26 -8.35
C PHE A 250 -13.65 -6.34 -9.54
N PHE A 251 -14.00 -6.77 -10.75
CA PHE A 251 -13.75 -5.97 -11.96
C PHE A 251 -14.63 -4.72 -12.02
N ARG A 252 -15.86 -4.76 -11.49
CA ARG A 252 -16.71 -3.57 -11.33
C ARG A 252 -16.10 -2.56 -10.36
N LYS A 253 -15.43 -2.99 -9.30
CA LYS A 253 -14.68 -2.12 -8.40
C LYS A 253 -13.50 -1.46 -9.12
N LEU A 254 -12.77 -2.18 -9.96
CA LEU A 254 -11.68 -1.60 -10.75
C LEU A 254 -12.16 -0.47 -11.67
N VAL A 255 -13.38 -0.54 -12.22
CA VAL A 255 -13.94 0.55 -13.02
C VAL A 255 -13.95 1.86 -12.22
N THR A 256 -14.30 1.85 -10.94
CA THR A 256 -14.28 3.06 -10.11
C THR A 256 -12.87 3.63 -9.91
N TRP A 257 -11.84 2.79 -10.01
CA TRP A 257 -10.45 3.24 -9.94
C TRP A 257 -10.05 3.95 -11.22
N TYR A 258 -10.45 3.41 -12.38
CA TYR A 258 -10.19 4.08 -13.68
C TYR A 258 -10.92 5.40 -13.79
N ASP A 259 -12.18 5.49 -13.34
CA ASP A 259 -12.93 6.75 -13.30
C ASP A 259 -12.21 7.81 -12.45
N ALA A 260 -11.64 7.40 -11.32
CA ALA A 260 -10.85 8.28 -10.45
C ALA A 260 -9.49 8.66 -11.08
N ILE A 261 -8.82 7.73 -11.78
CA ILE A 261 -7.59 8.00 -12.53
C ILE A 261 -7.84 9.02 -13.64
N GLU A 262 -8.92 8.87 -14.42
CA GLU A 262 -9.29 9.81 -15.46
C GLU A 262 -9.54 11.22 -14.91
N LYS A 263 -10.10 11.33 -13.71
CA LYS A 263 -10.30 12.62 -13.01
C LYS A 263 -9.00 13.20 -12.45
N GLY A 264 -7.89 12.46 -12.48
CA GLY A 264 -6.61 12.89 -11.94
C GLY A 264 -6.41 12.59 -10.45
N ASP A 265 -7.32 11.87 -9.81
CA ASP A 265 -7.21 11.54 -8.37
C ASP A 265 -5.93 10.78 -8.04
N ALA A 266 -5.41 9.95 -8.98
CA ALA A 266 -4.18 9.17 -8.80
C ALA A 266 -2.90 9.95 -9.19
N GLY A 267 -3.03 11.13 -9.79
CA GLY A 267 -1.92 11.92 -10.31
C GLY A 267 -1.40 13.00 -9.36
N VAL A 268 -1.88 13.04 -8.12
CA VAL A 268 -1.44 14.06 -7.16
C VAL A 268 -0.04 13.77 -6.65
N THR A 269 0.86 14.76 -6.77
CA THR A 269 2.25 14.69 -6.29
C THR A 269 2.46 15.63 -5.11
N ASP A 270 3.41 15.28 -4.22
CA ASP A 270 3.77 16.09 -3.06
C ASP A 270 5.29 16.03 -2.80
N PRO A 271 5.96 17.15 -2.47
CA PRO A 271 7.42 17.18 -2.28
C PRO A 271 7.91 16.48 -1.02
N LEU A 272 7.06 16.17 -0.06
CA LEU A 272 7.46 15.62 1.24
C LEU A 272 8.30 14.35 1.12
N MET A 273 7.97 13.47 0.16
CA MET A 273 8.73 12.25 -0.03
C MET A 273 10.18 12.54 -0.46
N ALA A 274 10.39 13.46 -1.42
CA ALA A 274 11.72 13.88 -1.84
C ALA A 274 12.52 14.52 -0.70
N ASP A 275 11.86 15.37 0.10
CA ASP A 275 12.45 15.99 1.29
C ASP A 275 12.90 14.96 2.32
N LEU A 276 12.07 13.96 2.60
CA LEU A 276 12.40 12.88 3.54
C LEU A 276 13.54 12.00 3.03
N LEU A 277 13.56 11.67 1.75
CA LEU A 277 14.61 10.87 1.12
C LEU A 277 15.94 11.65 1.01
N GLY A 278 15.89 13.00 0.92
CA GLY A 278 17.03 13.84 0.61
C GLY A 278 17.51 13.72 -0.84
N ARG A 279 16.64 13.22 -1.71
CA ARG A 279 16.85 13.03 -3.16
C ARG A 279 15.52 12.90 -3.88
N GLU A 280 15.52 13.09 -5.18
CA GLU A 280 14.34 12.79 -5.99
C GLU A 280 13.98 11.29 -5.91
N PRO A 281 12.69 10.94 -5.80
CA PRO A 281 12.22 9.58 -5.94
C PRO A 281 12.52 9.01 -7.32
N THR A 282 12.72 7.71 -7.40
CA THR A 282 12.97 7.02 -8.67
C THR A 282 11.78 7.22 -9.62
N PRO A 283 12.00 7.71 -10.86
CA PRO A 283 10.96 7.84 -11.86
C PRO A 283 10.21 6.52 -12.11
N ALA A 284 8.89 6.57 -12.24
CA ALA A 284 8.06 5.37 -12.42
C ALA A 284 8.48 4.54 -13.64
N ARG A 285 8.83 5.18 -14.76
CA ARG A 285 9.32 4.50 -15.98
C ARG A 285 10.57 3.68 -15.70
N ASP A 286 11.49 4.19 -14.89
CA ASP A 286 12.74 3.49 -14.55
C ASP A 286 12.50 2.33 -13.59
N ALA A 287 11.64 2.53 -12.59
CA ALA A 287 11.24 1.48 -11.66
C ALA A 287 10.50 0.32 -12.36
N ILE A 288 9.59 0.63 -13.30
CA ILE A 288 8.89 -0.38 -14.12
C ILE A 288 9.88 -1.12 -15.01
N ARG A 289 10.82 -0.41 -15.65
CA ARG A 289 11.87 -1.03 -16.50
C ARG A 289 12.75 -1.98 -15.70
N ALA A 290 13.14 -1.60 -14.48
CA ALA A 290 13.90 -2.46 -13.58
C ALA A 290 13.08 -3.71 -13.20
N PHE A 291 11.84 -3.52 -12.77
CA PHE A 291 10.93 -4.61 -12.43
C PHE A 291 10.75 -5.64 -13.55
N LEU A 292 10.55 -5.17 -14.79
CA LEU A 292 10.40 -6.04 -15.97
C LEU A 292 11.67 -6.85 -16.28
N LYS A 293 12.86 -6.26 -16.10
CA LYS A 293 14.14 -6.94 -16.31
C LYS A 293 14.40 -8.03 -15.27
N GLU A 294 14.06 -7.75 -14.01
CA GLU A 294 14.25 -8.68 -12.89
C GLU A 294 13.22 -9.80 -12.87
N ASN A 295 12.01 -9.53 -13.36
CA ASN A 295 10.86 -10.43 -13.25
C ASN A 295 10.32 -10.85 -14.62
N ARG A 296 11.19 -11.41 -15.50
CA ARG A 296 10.85 -11.76 -16.89
C ARG A 296 9.68 -12.74 -17.02
N ASN A 297 9.48 -13.60 -16.03
CA ASN A 297 8.42 -14.60 -15.96
C ASN A 297 7.42 -14.25 -14.84
N TYR A 298 7.21 -12.97 -14.58
CA TYR A 298 6.33 -12.53 -13.52
C TYR A 298 4.92 -13.09 -13.72
N GLU A 299 4.52 -13.91 -12.75
CA GLU A 299 3.13 -14.30 -12.58
C GLU A 299 2.58 -13.47 -11.44
N TRP A 300 1.74 -12.50 -11.75
CA TRP A 300 1.05 -11.77 -10.71
C TRP A 300 0.22 -12.75 -9.88
N HIS A 301 0.40 -12.74 -8.56
CA HIS A 301 -0.34 -13.60 -7.65
C HIS A 301 -1.82 -13.21 -7.67
N GLN A 302 -2.56 -13.85 -8.57
CA GLN A 302 -3.98 -13.62 -8.80
C GLN A 302 -4.84 -13.89 -7.57
N ASN A 303 -4.29 -14.61 -6.57
CA ASN A 303 -4.92 -14.89 -5.29
C ASN A 303 -4.94 -13.69 -4.33
N TYR A 304 -4.54 -12.50 -4.77
CA TYR A 304 -4.56 -11.31 -3.91
C TYR A 304 -5.97 -11.01 -3.38
N ALA A 305 -7.01 -11.21 -4.19
CA ALA A 305 -8.40 -11.04 -3.81
C ALA A 305 -8.94 -12.17 -2.91
N ASN A 306 -8.27 -13.33 -2.87
CA ASN A 306 -8.70 -14.54 -2.15
C ASN A 306 -7.86 -14.81 -0.90
N ARG A 307 -6.93 -13.95 -0.55
CA ARG A 307 -6.23 -14.00 0.73
C ARG A 307 -7.17 -13.48 1.81
N GLY A 308 -8.01 -14.40 2.31
CA GLY A 308 -8.87 -14.18 3.46
C GLY A 308 -8.09 -14.02 4.76
#